data_f6b2cda5593117e57563bddee29f4564
#
_entry.id   f6b2cda5593117e57563bddee29f4564
#
_cell.length_a   1.000
_cell.length_b   1.000
_cell.length_c   1.000
_cell.angle_alpha   90.00
_cell.angle_beta   90.00
_cell.angle_gamma   90.00
#
_symmetry.space_group_name_H-M   'P 1'
#
loop_
_entity.id
_entity.type
_entity.pdbx_description
1 polymer ?
#
loop_
_entity_poly.entity_id
_entity_poly.type
_entity_poly.pdbx_seq_one_letter_code
_entity_poly.pdbx_strand_id
1 'polypeptide(L)'
;PRLLDEGWQVRVLTRSADKVAGRAWRDRVDVVEGDAASPDTLARALADVDVAYYFLHSMDGQGNFVERDRELAQAFGRCAADAGVGRIVYLSGLHPHDGELSDHLASRVEVGDILLASGVPTAVLQAAVILGSGSASFEMLRHLTTRLPAMITPKWLDNRIQPIAVRDVLHLLVAAADLPPERNRTFDIGGPDVLTYREMINRFARIAGLRPRLIVSVPVLTPYLASQWVGLVTPVPTGVAKPLVGSLLHEVVCTERDIDDLVGSPPQGYLDYDRAVADALAGDGVDPRPEPGTADPARITAADPDWAGGRRPRGQS
;
A
#
# COMPACT_ATOMS: atom_id res chain seq x y z
N PRO A 1 -3.75 -10.50 10.41
CA PRO A 1 -3.94 -11.95 10.22
C PRO A 1 -2.63 -12.69 10.00
N ARG A 2 -1.83 -12.34 8.99
CA ARG A 2 -0.58 -13.06 8.67
C ARG A 2 0.37 -13.20 9.85
N LEU A 3 0.64 -12.11 10.58
CA LEU A 3 1.48 -12.16 11.79
C LEU A 3 0.90 -13.10 12.85
N LEU A 4 -0.43 -13.10 13.04
CA LEU A 4 -1.10 -14.01 13.96
C LEU A 4 -1.00 -15.48 13.51
N ASP A 5 -1.02 -15.74 12.22
CA ASP A 5 -0.88 -17.08 11.64
C ASP A 5 0.56 -17.60 11.78
N GLU A 6 1.56 -16.71 11.79
CA GLU A 6 2.97 -17.01 12.09
C GLU A 6 3.26 -17.09 13.61
N GLY A 7 2.24 -16.94 14.46
CA GLY A 7 2.37 -17.08 15.92
C GLY A 7 2.79 -15.82 16.67
N TRP A 8 2.83 -14.66 16.01
CA TRP A 8 3.16 -13.40 16.67
C TRP A 8 2.02 -12.93 17.59
N GLN A 9 2.39 -12.34 18.72
CA GLN A 9 1.47 -11.54 19.51
C GLN A 9 1.37 -10.15 18.88
N VAL A 10 0.16 -9.73 18.51
CA VAL A 10 -0.03 -8.51 17.74
C VAL A 10 -0.73 -7.45 18.58
N ARG A 11 -0.18 -6.25 18.61
CA ARG A 11 -0.79 -5.04 19.17
C ARG A 11 -1.12 -4.07 18.06
N VAL A 12 -2.31 -3.47 18.10
CA VAL A 12 -2.80 -2.51 17.12
C VAL A 12 -3.05 -1.17 17.78
N LEU A 13 -2.38 -0.11 17.31
CA LEU A 13 -2.69 1.27 17.66
C LEU A 13 -3.75 1.82 16.71
N THR A 14 -4.84 2.34 17.26
CA THR A 14 -5.92 2.96 16.49
C THR A 14 -6.50 4.17 17.21
N ARG A 15 -7.00 5.18 16.48
CA ARG A 15 -7.69 6.33 17.05
C ARG A 15 -9.07 6.01 17.64
N SER A 16 -9.65 4.85 17.28
CA SER A 16 -10.91 4.37 17.84
C SER A 16 -10.98 2.86 17.74
N ALA A 17 -11.30 2.19 18.84
CA ALA A 17 -11.48 0.74 18.90
C ALA A 17 -12.62 0.26 17.99
N ASP A 18 -13.64 1.10 17.76
CA ASP A 18 -14.77 0.79 16.88
C ASP A 18 -14.36 0.50 15.43
N LYS A 19 -13.26 1.11 14.96
CA LYS A 19 -12.73 0.87 13.61
C LYS A 19 -12.28 -0.56 13.38
N VAL A 20 -11.93 -1.26 14.44
CA VAL A 20 -11.45 -2.64 14.41
C VAL A 20 -12.43 -3.63 15.02
N ALA A 21 -13.53 -3.18 15.63
CA ALA A 21 -14.50 -4.03 16.34
C ALA A 21 -15.13 -5.12 15.43
N GLY A 22 -15.33 -4.81 14.14
CA GLY A 22 -15.90 -5.77 13.17
C GLY A 22 -14.90 -6.69 12.49
N ARG A 23 -13.61 -6.62 12.85
CA ARG A 23 -12.57 -7.43 12.21
C ARG A 23 -12.49 -8.83 12.82
N ALA A 24 -12.40 -9.87 12.00
CA ALA A 24 -12.34 -11.26 12.43
C ALA A 24 -11.16 -11.56 13.39
N TRP A 25 -10.10 -10.78 13.33
CA TRP A 25 -8.91 -10.91 14.17
C TRP A 25 -8.96 -10.07 15.46
N ARG A 26 -10.05 -9.30 15.71
CA ARG A 26 -10.13 -8.33 16.83
C ARG A 26 -9.85 -8.94 18.20
N ASP A 27 -10.37 -10.13 18.44
CA ASP A 27 -10.26 -10.82 19.73
C ASP A 27 -8.91 -11.55 19.91
N ARG A 28 -8.06 -11.51 18.89
CA ARG A 28 -6.73 -12.13 18.87
C ARG A 28 -5.60 -11.12 19.01
N VAL A 29 -5.90 -9.82 19.21
CA VAL A 29 -4.92 -8.73 19.27
C VAL A 29 -5.16 -7.83 20.46
N ASP A 30 -4.08 -7.23 20.99
CA ASP A 30 -4.17 -6.11 21.90
C ASP A 30 -4.50 -4.83 21.13
N VAL A 31 -5.44 -4.02 21.66
CA VAL A 31 -5.76 -2.73 21.04
C VAL A 31 -5.43 -1.60 22.01
N VAL A 32 -4.54 -0.71 21.55
CA VAL A 32 -4.25 0.57 22.21
C VAL A 32 -5.02 1.63 21.46
N GLU A 33 -5.97 2.27 22.16
CA GLU A 33 -6.70 3.42 21.63
C GLU A 33 -5.97 4.72 21.96
N GLY A 34 -5.76 5.56 20.94
CA GLY A 34 -5.16 6.86 21.07
C GLY A 34 -4.60 7.41 19.76
N ASP A 35 -4.08 8.63 19.82
CA ASP A 35 -3.47 9.30 18.68
C ASP A 35 -1.97 9.01 18.65
N ALA A 36 -1.45 8.62 17.48
CA ALA A 36 -0.02 8.43 17.25
C ALA A 36 0.80 9.74 17.35
N ALA A 37 0.17 10.90 17.34
CA ALA A 37 0.81 12.17 17.64
C ALA A 37 1.10 12.37 19.15
N SER A 38 0.49 11.55 20.04
CA SER A 38 0.72 11.62 21.48
C SER A 38 1.88 10.71 21.90
N PRO A 39 2.95 11.26 22.49
CA PRO A 39 4.07 10.46 23.02
C PRO A 39 3.63 9.41 24.05
N ASP A 40 2.69 9.74 24.94
CA ASP A 40 2.18 8.79 25.94
C ASP A 40 1.44 7.63 25.30
N THR A 41 0.72 7.89 24.20
CA THR A 41 0.06 6.83 23.43
C THR A 41 1.08 5.93 22.74
N LEU A 42 2.11 6.52 22.11
CA LEU A 42 3.18 5.76 21.50
C LEU A 42 3.96 4.93 22.51
N ALA A 43 4.29 5.50 23.69
CA ALA A 43 4.97 4.78 24.75
C ALA A 43 4.19 3.53 25.19
N ARG A 44 2.86 3.65 25.39
CA ARG A 44 2.00 2.49 25.71
C ARG A 44 1.90 1.48 24.58
N ALA A 45 1.84 1.96 23.32
CA ALA A 45 1.72 1.09 22.17
C ALA A 45 3.00 0.30 21.88
N LEU A 46 4.16 0.88 22.17
CA LEU A 46 5.48 0.33 21.87
C LEU A 46 6.13 -0.40 23.08
N ALA A 47 5.53 -0.37 24.27
CA ALA A 47 6.04 -1.09 25.43
C ALA A 47 6.10 -2.60 25.17
N ASP A 48 7.27 -3.22 25.40
CA ASP A 48 7.51 -4.66 25.21
C ASP A 48 7.21 -5.14 23.78
N VAL A 49 7.54 -4.32 22.77
CA VAL A 49 7.37 -4.63 21.35
C VAL A 49 8.72 -4.93 20.72
N ASP A 50 8.87 -6.12 20.16
CA ASP A 50 10.08 -6.53 19.44
C ASP A 50 10.16 -5.90 18.04
N VAL A 51 9.02 -5.87 17.32
CA VAL A 51 8.94 -5.37 15.94
C VAL A 51 7.76 -4.42 15.78
N ALA A 52 8.01 -3.22 15.27
CA ALA A 52 6.99 -2.21 15.03
C ALA A 52 6.78 -1.97 13.52
N TYR A 53 5.54 -2.05 13.07
CA TYR A 53 5.15 -1.74 11.70
C TYR A 53 4.63 -0.31 11.62
N TYR A 54 5.24 0.51 10.76
CA TYR A 54 4.81 1.88 10.53
C TYR A 54 3.99 1.98 9.24
N PHE A 55 2.69 2.22 9.36
CA PHE A 55 1.77 2.38 8.23
C PHE A 55 1.00 3.71 8.27
N LEU A 56 1.47 4.66 9.08
CA LEU A 56 0.85 5.98 9.18
C LEU A 56 1.20 6.83 7.96
N HIS A 57 0.21 7.54 7.46
CA HIS A 57 0.40 8.62 6.49
C HIS A 57 -0.84 9.50 6.43
N SER A 58 -0.63 10.77 6.13
CA SER A 58 -1.68 11.79 6.10
C SER A 58 -2.08 12.07 4.65
N MET A 59 -3.07 11.34 4.11
CA MET A 59 -3.62 11.58 2.75
C MET A 59 -5.03 12.21 2.79
N ASP A 60 -5.38 12.88 3.88
CA ASP A 60 -6.70 13.49 4.07
C ASP A 60 -6.93 14.80 3.28
N GLY A 61 -5.91 15.25 2.55
CA GLY A 61 -6.00 16.43 1.67
C GLY A 61 -6.15 17.76 2.39
N GLN A 62 -6.05 17.76 3.73
CA GLN A 62 -6.15 18.97 4.56
C GLN A 62 -4.79 19.36 5.15
N GLY A 63 -4.37 20.59 4.89
CA GLY A 63 -3.18 21.18 5.48
C GLY A 63 -1.84 20.66 4.94
N ASN A 64 -0.77 20.90 5.68
CA ASN A 64 0.58 20.48 5.35
C ASN A 64 0.81 18.99 5.74
N PHE A 65 0.37 18.05 4.91
CA PHE A 65 0.51 16.62 5.19
C PHE A 65 1.97 16.20 5.29
N VAL A 66 2.88 16.84 4.56
CA VAL A 66 4.32 16.56 4.58
C VAL A 66 4.90 16.81 5.97
N GLU A 67 4.57 17.96 6.56
CA GLU A 67 5.02 18.32 7.91
C GLU A 67 4.47 17.33 8.95
N ARG A 68 3.17 17.00 8.86
CA ARG A 68 2.54 16.06 9.77
C ARG A 68 3.16 14.66 9.68
N ASP A 69 3.41 14.16 8.47
CA ASP A 69 4.05 12.86 8.28
C ASP A 69 5.47 12.84 8.84
N ARG A 70 6.22 13.95 8.68
CA ARG A 70 7.54 14.15 9.27
C ARG A 70 7.49 14.09 10.81
N GLU A 71 6.61 14.89 11.42
CA GLU A 71 6.46 14.94 12.89
C GLU A 71 6.06 13.59 13.48
N LEU A 72 5.11 12.88 12.83
CA LEU A 72 4.68 11.55 13.23
C LEU A 72 5.82 10.53 13.15
N ALA A 73 6.60 10.54 12.07
CA ALA A 73 7.72 9.64 11.90
C ALA A 73 8.83 9.90 12.93
N GLN A 74 9.14 11.18 13.20
CA GLN A 74 10.11 11.56 14.23
C GLN A 74 9.66 11.15 15.64
N ALA A 75 8.39 11.38 15.98
CA ALA A 75 7.85 10.98 17.28
C ALA A 75 7.87 9.45 17.43
N PHE A 76 7.43 8.73 16.40
CA PHE A 76 7.43 7.28 16.41
C PHE A 76 8.84 6.69 16.51
N GLY A 77 9.81 7.18 15.71
CA GLY A 77 11.18 6.71 15.75
C GLY A 77 11.85 6.90 17.11
N ARG A 78 11.66 8.09 17.73
CA ARG A 78 12.15 8.36 19.10
C ARG A 78 11.51 7.41 20.13
N CYS A 79 10.18 7.31 20.15
CA CYS A 79 9.50 6.44 21.10
C CYS A 79 9.85 4.95 20.90
N ALA A 80 10.08 4.51 19.66
CA ALA A 80 10.52 3.15 19.37
C ALA A 80 11.93 2.88 19.89
N ALA A 81 12.86 3.83 19.73
CA ALA A 81 14.21 3.74 20.29
C ALA A 81 14.18 3.72 21.84
N ASP A 82 13.41 4.63 22.47
CA ASP A 82 13.27 4.70 23.92
C ASP A 82 12.63 3.44 24.52
N ALA A 83 11.72 2.79 23.79
CA ALA A 83 11.08 1.54 24.19
C ALA A 83 11.95 0.30 23.94
N GLY A 84 13.09 0.43 23.25
CA GLY A 84 13.96 -0.68 22.93
C GLY A 84 13.42 -1.60 21.83
N VAL A 85 12.58 -1.09 20.91
CA VAL A 85 12.09 -1.85 19.75
C VAL A 85 13.27 -2.39 18.93
N GLY A 86 13.26 -3.67 18.65
CA GLY A 86 14.36 -4.34 17.92
C GLY A 86 14.37 -4.05 16.42
N ARG A 87 13.17 -3.77 15.81
CA ARG A 87 13.04 -3.50 14.38
C ARG A 87 11.83 -2.64 14.04
N ILE A 88 12.00 -1.75 13.09
CA ILE A 88 10.90 -1.06 12.41
C ILE A 88 10.77 -1.61 10.99
N VAL A 89 9.55 -1.90 10.55
CA VAL A 89 9.21 -2.25 9.17
C VAL A 89 8.28 -1.18 8.62
N TYR A 90 8.68 -0.58 7.50
CA TYR A 90 7.92 0.49 6.84
C TYR A 90 7.65 0.15 5.38
N LEU A 91 6.39 0.26 4.95
CA LEU A 91 6.00 0.12 3.54
C LEU A 91 5.91 1.50 2.89
N SER A 92 6.81 1.76 1.95
CA SER A 92 6.93 3.02 1.22
C SER A 92 6.58 2.87 -0.27
N GLY A 93 6.58 3.97 -1.00
CA GLY A 93 6.45 3.98 -2.44
C GLY A 93 7.81 3.85 -3.14
N LEU A 94 7.88 2.99 -4.15
CA LEU A 94 9.03 2.92 -5.04
C LEU A 94 9.12 4.23 -5.83
N HIS A 95 10.30 4.79 -5.92
CA HIS A 95 10.55 6.07 -6.57
C HIS A 95 11.79 6.01 -7.47
N PRO A 96 11.88 6.83 -8.52
CA PRO A 96 13.09 6.96 -9.31
C PRO A 96 14.22 7.56 -8.47
N HIS A 97 15.45 7.14 -8.74
CA HIS A 97 16.63 7.71 -8.08
C HIS A 97 16.97 9.12 -8.60
N ASP A 98 16.54 9.46 -9.81
CA ASP A 98 16.80 10.73 -10.47
C ASP A 98 15.48 11.48 -10.77
N GLY A 99 15.50 12.81 -10.61
CA GLY A 99 14.39 13.69 -10.94
C GLY A 99 13.65 14.27 -9.75
N GLU A 100 12.74 15.20 -10.03
CA GLU A 100 11.87 15.80 -9.01
C GLU A 100 10.75 14.81 -8.62
N LEU A 101 10.68 14.48 -7.34
CA LEU A 101 9.61 13.66 -6.80
C LEU A 101 8.34 14.48 -6.60
N SER A 102 7.19 13.87 -6.78
CA SER A 102 5.93 14.48 -6.30
C SER A 102 5.99 14.66 -4.77
N ASP A 103 5.29 15.66 -4.24
CA ASP A 103 5.23 15.94 -2.79
C ASP A 103 4.90 14.67 -1.99
N HIS A 104 4.04 13.82 -2.55
CA HIS A 104 3.65 12.56 -1.94
C HIS A 104 4.81 11.56 -1.86
N LEU A 105 5.55 11.36 -2.95
CA LEU A 105 6.72 10.47 -2.95
C LEU A 105 7.85 11.04 -2.10
N ALA A 106 8.10 12.34 -2.18
CA ALA A 106 9.10 13.02 -1.36
C ALA A 106 8.82 12.84 0.15
N SER A 107 7.56 13.00 0.58
CA SER A 107 7.16 12.73 1.97
C SER A 107 7.41 11.28 2.37
N ARG A 108 7.15 10.31 1.47
CA ARG A 108 7.39 8.89 1.74
C ARG A 108 8.88 8.57 1.90
N VAL A 109 9.73 9.17 1.07
CA VAL A 109 11.18 9.05 1.17
C VAL A 109 11.65 9.65 2.49
N GLU A 110 11.23 10.88 2.80
CA GLU A 110 11.60 11.56 4.04
C GLU A 110 11.21 10.75 5.30
N VAL A 111 10.01 10.18 5.32
CA VAL A 111 9.59 9.28 6.41
C VAL A 111 10.52 8.07 6.53
N GLY A 112 10.89 7.45 5.40
CA GLY A 112 11.85 6.35 5.37
C GLY A 112 13.20 6.75 5.96
N ASP A 113 13.75 7.91 5.55
CA ASP A 113 15.03 8.44 6.03
C ASP A 113 15.00 8.73 7.54
N ILE A 114 13.90 9.30 8.03
CA ILE A 114 13.70 9.56 9.47
C ILE A 114 13.70 8.26 10.27
N LEU A 115 13.00 7.24 9.80
CA LEU A 115 12.95 5.95 10.49
C LEU A 115 14.30 5.23 10.44
N LEU A 116 15.02 5.27 9.32
CA LEU A 116 16.38 4.73 9.19
C LEU A 116 17.37 5.42 10.13
N ALA A 117 17.18 6.72 10.38
CA ALA A 117 18.02 7.52 11.28
C ALA A 117 17.58 7.44 12.76
N SER A 118 16.53 6.72 13.09
CA SER A 118 15.94 6.68 14.46
C SER A 118 16.82 5.98 15.50
N GLY A 119 17.83 5.23 15.08
CA GLY A 119 18.64 4.36 15.95
C GLY A 119 18.06 2.95 16.10
N VAL A 120 16.85 2.68 15.61
CA VAL A 120 16.25 1.35 15.55
C VAL A 120 16.52 0.75 14.17
N PRO A 121 17.04 -0.50 14.05
CA PRO A 121 17.16 -1.16 12.76
C PRO A 121 15.86 -1.12 11.97
N THR A 122 15.87 -0.53 10.78
CA THR A 122 14.66 -0.28 9.99
C THR A 122 14.77 -0.93 8.61
N ALA A 123 13.72 -1.64 8.20
CA ALA A 123 13.55 -2.13 6.84
C ALA A 123 12.47 -1.29 6.13
N VAL A 124 12.88 -0.50 5.13
CA VAL A 124 11.96 0.27 4.29
C VAL A 124 11.71 -0.52 3.01
N LEU A 125 10.50 -1.08 2.85
CA LEU A 125 10.10 -1.80 1.65
C LEU A 125 9.43 -0.82 0.68
N GLN A 126 9.96 -0.68 -0.53
CA GLN A 126 9.44 0.24 -1.55
C GLN A 126 8.72 -0.52 -2.66
N ALA A 127 7.41 -0.30 -2.78
CA ALA A 127 6.57 -0.91 -3.81
C ALA A 127 6.01 0.15 -4.77
N ALA A 128 5.91 -0.19 -6.07
CA ALA A 128 5.27 0.67 -7.06
C ALA A 128 3.74 0.59 -6.94
N VAL A 129 3.11 -0.35 -7.62
CA VAL A 129 1.68 -0.58 -7.59
C VAL A 129 1.39 -1.93 -6.94
N ILE A 130 0.63 -1.92 -5.85
CA ILE A 130 0.21 -3.14 -5.17
C ILE A 130 -1.12 -3.59 -5.77
N LEU A 131 -1.14 -4.81 -6.32
CA LEU A 131 -2.30 -5.44 -6.93
C LEU A 131 -3.09 -6.23 -5.89
N GLY A 132 -4.29 -5.78 -5.62
CA GLY A 132 -5.21 -6.41 -4.68
C GLY A 132 -6.45 -5.55 -4.50
N SER A 133 -7.57 -6.17 -4.21
CA SER A 133 -8.83 -5.47 -3.94
C SER A 133 -8.68 -4.55 -2.74
N GLY A 134 -9.26 -3.33 -2.81
CA GLY A 134 -9.10 -2.33 -1.76
C GLY A 134 -7.83 -1.48 -1.87
N SER A 135 -6.84 -1.87 -2.69
CA SER A 135 -5.73 -0.99 -3.02
C SER A 135 -6.20 0.16 -3.92
N ALA A 136 -5.93 1.40 -3.52
CA ALA A 136 -6.39 2.57 -4.27
C ALA A 136 -5.88 2.60 -5.73
N SER A 137 -4.64 2.16 -5.96
CA SER A 137 -4.05 2.06 -7.30
C SER A 137 -4.74 0.99 -8.14
N PHE A 138 -5.05 -0.17 -7.55
CA PHE A 138 -5.77 -1.25 -8.22
C PHE A 138 -7.22 -0.85 -8.52
N GLU A 139 -7.90 -0.22 -7.56
CA GLU A 139 -9.28 0.23 -7.76
C GLU A 139 -9.37 1.32 -8.84
N MET A 140 -8.41 2.21 -8.90
CA MET A 140 -8.30 3.19 -9.98
C MET A 140 -8.19 2.51 -11.35
N LEU A 141 -7.27 1.53 -11.46
CA LEU A 141 -7.09 0.73 -12.67
C LEU A 141 -8.39 -0.02 -13.04
N ARG A 142 -9.04 -0.67 -12.07
CA ARG A 142 -10.30 -1.40 -12.25
C ARG A 142 -11.40 -0.50 -12.77
N HIS A 143 -11.64 0.63 -12.12
CA HIS A 143 -12.71 1.55 -12.53
C HIS A 143 -12.45 2.21 -13.88
N LEU A 144 -11.23 2.64 -14.16
CA LEU A 144 -10.88 3.17 -15.49
C LEU A 144 -11.12 2.14 -16.57
N THR A 145 -10.63 0.91 -16.36
CA THR A 145 -10.75 -0.15 -17.36
C THR A 145 -12.20 -0.60 -17.56
N THR A 146 -12.99 -0.75 -16.50
CA THR A 146 -14.37 -1.24 -16.62
C THR A 146 -15.34 -0.21 -17.16
N ARG A 147 -15.14 1.08 -16.86
CA ARG A 147 -16.07 2.15 -17.24
C ARG A 147 -15.78 2.76 -18.61
N LEU A 148 -14.52 2.72 -19.08
CA LEU A 148 -14.11 3.43 -20.29
C LEU A 148 -13.69 2.45 -21.41
N PRO A 149 -14.49 2.29 -22.46
CA PRO A 149 -14.09 1.49 -23.63
C PRO A 149 -13.01 2.20 -24.47
N ALA A 150 -12.94 3.53 -24.40
CA ALA A 150 -11.91 4.35 -25.03
C ALA A 150 -11.47 5.48 -24.11
N MET A 151 -10.20 5.84 -24.13
CA MET A 151 -9.66 6.90 -23.29
C MET A 151 -8.54 7.68 -24.00
N ILE A 152 -8.52 8.98 -23.74
CA ILE A 152 -7.40 9.84 -24.11
C ILE A 152 -6.50 9.95 -22.89
N THR A 153 -5.22 9.69 -23.06
CA THR A 153 -4.25 9.57 -21.96
C THR A 153 -3.02 10.42 -22.20
N PRO A 154 -2.36 10.88 -21.14
CA PRO A 154 -1.04 11.50 -21.28
C PRO A 154 0.03 10.47 -21.71
N LYS A 155 1.14 10.97 -22.26
CA LYS A 155 2.27 10.12 -22.71
C LYS A 155 2.93 9.33 -21.57
N TRP A 156 2.90 9.84 -20.32
CA TRP A 156 3.51 9.16 -19.18
C TRP A 156 2.78 7.84 -18.77
N LEU A 157 1.60 7.55 -19.34
CA LEU A 157 1.01 6.21 -19.21
C LEU A 157 1.83 5.10 -19.92
N ASP A 158 2.79 5.49 -20.73
CA ASP A 158 3.74 4.58 -21.38
C ASP A 158 5.04 4.40 -20.56
N ASN A 159 5.16 5.04 -19.37
CA ASN A 159 6.23 4.78 -18.41
C ASN A 159 6.13 3.36 -17.85
N ARG A 160 7.29 2.75 -17.59
CA ARG A 160 7.37 1.39 -17.06
C ARG A 160 7.15 1.38 -15.57
N ILE A 161 6.41 0.39 -15.12
CA ILE A 161 6.06 0.14 -13.72
C ILE A 161 6.24 -1.34 -13.42
N GLN A 162 6.69 -1.65 -12.23
CA GLN A 162 6.81 -3.03 -11.75
C GLN A 162 5.79 -3.28 -10.64
N PRO A 163 4.56 -3.74 -10.97
CA PRO A 163 3.53 -4.04 -9.97
C PRO A 163 3.87 -5.29 -9.17
N ILE A 164 3.32 -5.38 -7.96
CA ILE A 164 3.48 -6.54 -7.07
C ILE A 164 2.14 -6.96 -6.50
N ALA A 165 1.89 -8.26 -6.37
CA ALA A 165 0.68 -8.77 -5.73
C ALA A 165 0.68 -8.50 -4.23
N VAL A 166 -0.48 -8.15 -3.65
CA VAL A 166 -0.63 -7.92 -2.19
C VAL A 166 -0.22 -9.14 -1.37
N ARG A 167 -0.44 -10.37 -1.89
CA ARG A 167 0.02 -11.61 -1.26
C ARG A 167 1.53 -11.61 -1.04
N ASP A 168 2.27 -11.19 -2.06
CA ASP A 168 3.74 -11.19 -2.04
C ASP A 168 4.29 -10.05 -1.17
N VAL A 169 3.63 -8.88 -1.19
CA VAL A 169 3.94 -7.77 -0.25
C VAL A 169 3.78 -8.23 1.20
N LEU A 170 2.70 -8.93 1.51
CA LEU A 170 2.45 -9.42 2.87
C LEU A 170 3.49 -10.47 3.30
N HIS A 171 3.94 -11.33 2.39
CA HIS A 171 5.04 -12.25 2.66
C HIS A 171 6.32 -11.48 3.03
N LEU A 172 6.72 -10.52 2.20
CA LEU A 172 7.93 -9.73 2.44
C LEU A 172 7.85 -8.87 3.70
N LEU A 173 6.66 -8.29 4.00
CA LEU A 173 6.45 -7.54 5.23
C LEU A 173 6.62 -8.41 6.48
N VAL A 174 6.07 -9.62 6.48
CA VAL A 174 6.22 -10.54 7.61
C VAL A 174 7.67 -10.99 7.74
N ALA A 175 8.29 -11.41 6.64
CA ALA A 175 9.67 -11.88 6.63
C ALA A 175 10.69 -10.78 7.00
N ALA A 176 10.39 -9.52 6.73
CA ALA A 176 11.22 -8.38 7.11
C ALA A 176 11.35 -8.19 8.64
N ALA A 177 10.45 -8.78 9.43
CA ALA A 177 10.55 -8.78 10.88
C ALA A 177 11.81 -9.52 11.38
N ASP A 178 12.21 -10.56 10.66
CA ASP A 178 13.31 -11.45 11.02
C ASP A 178 14.66 -11.06 10.37
N LEU A 179 14.72 -9.92 9.67
CA LEU A 179 15.97 -9.43 9.07
C LEU A 179 17.04 -9.21 10.15
N PRO A 180 18.32 -9.54 9.89
CA PRO A 180 19.41 -9.30 10.83
C PRO A 180 19.50 -7.82 11.24
N PRO A 181 19.82 -7.49 12.52
CA PRO A 181 19.83 -6.11 13.04
C PRO A 181 20.73 -5.15 12.26
N GLU A 182 21.81 -5.66 11.67
CA GLU A 182 22.72 -4.86 10.83
C GLU A 182 22.12 -4.44 9.49
N ARG A 183 20.96 -4.98 9.12
CA ARG A 183 20.22 -4.60 7.91
C ARG A 183 19.30 -3.42 8.21
N ASN A 184 19.86 -2.21 8.14
CA ASN A 184 19.17 -0.93 8.30
C ASN A 184 19.21 -0.20 6.97
N ARG A 185 18.24 -0.47 6.08
CA ARG A 185 18.22 0.08 4.71
C ARG A 185 16.86 -0.03 4.03
N THR A 186 16.79 0.58 2.86
CA THR A 186 15.71 0.46 1.91
C THR A 186 15.89 -0.76 1.00
N PHE A 187 14.78 -1.41 0.63
CA PHE A 187 14.68 -2.54 -0.29
C PHE A 187 13.60 -2.28 -1.32
N ASP A 188 13.91 -2.49 -2.59
CA ASP A 188 12.93 -2.47 -3.65
C ASP A 188 12.14 -3.79 -3.66
N ILE A 189 10.81 -3.70 -3.77
CA ILE A 189 9.95 -4.89 -3.87
C ILE A 189 9.03 -4.78 -5.09
N GLY A 190 9.08 -5.78 -5.96
CA GLY A 190 8.32 -5.82 -7.20
C GLY A 190 7.98 -7.24 -7.65
N GLY A 191 6.91 -7.38 -8.40
CA GLY A 191 6.55 -8.64 -9.04
C GLY A 191 7.48 -8.99 -10.22
N PRO A 192 7.20 -10.09 -10.92
CA PRO A 192 8.04 -10.53 -12.04
C PRO A 192 7.84 -9.71 -13.33
N ASP A 193 6.70 -9.03 -13.47
CA ASP A 193 6.36 -8.27 -14.67
C ASP A 193 6.78 -6.81 -14.57
N VAL A 194 7.39 -6.28 -15.63
CA VAL A 194 7.57 -4.84 -15.85
C VAL A 194 6.67 -4.43 -17.01
N LEU A 195 5.70 -3.56 -16.74
CA LEU A 195 4.62 -3.21 -17.65
C LEU A 195 4.44 -1.70 -17.74
N THR A 196 3.89 -1.21 -18.85
CA THR A 196 3.31 0.14 -18.91
C THR A 196 1.88 0.14 -18.35
N TYR A 197 1.37 1.29 -17.93
CA TYR A 197 -0.04 1.40 -17.54
C TYR A 197 -1.00 1.00 -18.66
N ARG A 198 -0.65 1.32 -19.90
CA ARG A 198 -1.37 0.89 -21.09
C ARG A 198 -1.49 -0.64 -21.19
N GLU A 199 -0.39 -1.34 -20.97
CA GLU A 199 -0.36 -2.79 -20.95
C GLU A 199 -1.18 -3.35 -19.80
N MET A 200 -1.05 -2.76 -18.60
CA MET A 200 -1.83 -3.14 -17.43
C MET A 200 -3.33 -3.01 -17.69
N ILE A 201 -3.81 -1.90 -18.28
CA ILE A 201 -5.21 -1.68 -18.64
C ILE A 201 -5.70 -2.75 -19.63
N ASN A 202 -4.93 -3.04 -20.68
CA ASN A 202 -5.35 -4.01 -21.70
C ASN A 202 -5.28 -5.45 -21.21
N ARG A 203 -4.28 -5.82 -20.39
CA ARG A 203 -4.21 -7.12 -19.73
C ARG A 203 -5.38 -7.29 -18.75
N PHE A 204 -5.67 -6.28 -17.92
CA PHE A 204 -6.83 -6.28 -17.04
C PHE A 204 -8.13 -6.48 -17.81
N ALA A 205 -8.35 -5.73 -18.91
CA ALA A 205 -9.56 -5.87 -19.74
C ALA A 205 -9.74 -7.30 -20.23
N ARG A 206 -8.67 -7.94 -20.71
CA ARG A 206 -8.69 -9.34 -21.16
C ARG A 206 -9.08 -10.30 -20.04
N ILE A 207 -8.47 -10.16 -18.85
CA ILE A 207 -8.75 -11.00 -17.69
C ILE A 207 -10.19 -10.84 -17.22
N ALA A 208 -10.71 -9.61 -17.23
CA ALA A 208 -12.09 -9.29 -16.88
C ALA A 208 -13.11 -9.65 -17.98
N GLY A 209 -12.72 -10.32 -19.07
CA GLY A 209 -13.62 -10.69 -20.19
C GLY A 209 -14.11 -9.48 -21.00
N LEU A 210 -13.41 -8.35 -20.93
CA LEU A 210 -13.77 -7.12 -21.64
C LEU A 210 -13.02 -7.00 -22.97
N ARG A 211 -13.58 -6.24 -23.92
CA ARG A 211 -12.88 -5.91 -25.18
C ARG A 211 -11.64 -5.07 -24.89
N PRO A 212 -10.57 -5.15 -25.73
CA PRO A 212 -9.41 -4.28 -25.61
C PRO A 212 -9.81 -2.81 -25.56
N ARG A 213 -9.12 -2.02 -24.72
CA ARG A 213 -9.41 -0.59 -24.58
C ARG A 213 -8.67 0.22 -25.62
N LEU A 214 -9.40 1.13 -26.29
CA LEU A 214 -8.78 2.06 -27.21
C LEU A 214 -8.11 3.18 -26.39
N ILE A 215 -6.77 3.20 -26.38
CA ILE A 215 -5.99 4.19 -25.63
C ILE A 215 -5.22 5.06 -26.60
N VAL A 216 -5.52 6.36 -26.62
CA VAL A 216 -4.85 7.34 -27.48
C VAL A 216 -4.06 8.30 -26.60
N SER A 217 -2.72 8.25 -26.70
CA SER A 217 -1.85 9.17 -25.97
C SER A 217 -1.75 10.50 -26.66
N VAL A 218 -1.90 11.58 -25.87
CA VAL A 218 -1.74 12.97 -26.33
C VAL A 218 -0.68 13.70 -25.48
N PRO A 219 0.14 14.56 -26.09
CA PRO A 219 1.24 15.22 -25.37
C PRO A 219 0.79 16.37 -24.45
N VAL A 220 -0.46 16.79 -24.50
CA VAL A 220 -0.94 18.07 -23.90
C VAL A 220 -1.67 17.88 -22.57
N LEU A 221 -1.95 16.63 -22.13
CA LEU A 221 -2.64 16.39 -20.86
C LEU A 221 -1.69 16.57 -19.68
N THR A 222 -1.92 17.65 -18.91
CA THR A 222 -1.17 17.91 -17.68
C THR A 222 -1.60 16.93 -16.56
N PRO A 223 -0.71 16.64 -15.57
CA PRO A 223 -1.07 15.80 -14.42
C PRO A 223 -2.29 16.31 -13.65
N TYR A 224 -2.46 17.63 -13.59
CA TYR A 224 -3.62 18.26 -12.96
C TYR A 224 -4.93 17.89 -13.66
N LEU A 225 -4.99 18.06 -14.99
CA LEU A 225 -6.20 17.70 -15.77
C LEU A 225 -6.47 16.20 -15.72
N ALA A 226 -5.42 15.37 -15.77
CA ALA A 226 -5.55 13.93 -15.64
C ALA A 226 -6.14 13.52 -14.28
N SER A 227 -5.67 14.12 -13.18
CA SER A 227 -6.18 13.83 -11.83
C SER A 227 -7.64 14.22 -11.64
N GLN A 228 -8.07 15.36 -12.20
CA GLN A 228 -9.48 15.79 -12.17
C GLN A 228 -10.36 14.80 -12.93
N TRP A 229 -9.93 14.38 -14.10
CA TRP A 229 -10.66 13.42 -14.92
C TRP A 229 -10.76 12.03 -14.25
N VAL A 230 -9.68 11.55 -13.63
CA VAL A 230 -9.68 10.30 -12.85
C VAL A 230 -10.68 10.39 -11.70
N GLY A 231 -10.72 11.51 -10.96
CA GLY A 231 -11.67 11.74 -9.87
C GLY A 231 -13.14 11.79 -10.34
N LEU A 232 -13.40 12.18 -11.60
CA LEU A 232 -14.75 12.17 -12.18
C LEU A 232 -15.19 10.76 -12.59
N VAL A 233 -14.28 9.94 -13.07
CA VAL A 233 -14.57 8.60 -13.62
C VAL A 233 -14.53 7.52 -12.56
N THR A 234 -13.73 7.70 -11.52
CA THR A 234 -13.55 6.70 -10.45
C THR A 234 -14.21 7.18 -9.15
N PRO A 235 -14.72 6.29 -8.28
CA PRO A 235 -15.21 6.65 -6.97
C PRO A 235 -14.09 6.86 -5.95
N VAL A 236 -12.82 6.72 -6.36
CA VAL A 236 -11.65 6.93 -5.49
C VAL A 236 -11.61 8.42 -5.09
N PRO A 237 -11.52 8.74 -3.78
CA PRO A 237 -11.46 10.12 -3.33
C PRO A 237 -10.34 10.91 -4.00
N THR A 238 -10.61 12.14 -4.41
CA THR A 238 -9.63 13.00 -5.14
C THR A 238 -8.35 13.22 -4.34
N GLY A 239 -8.44 13.28 -3.00
CA GLY A 239 -7.28 13.37 -2.10
C GLY A 239 -6.34 12.18 -2.18
N VAL A 240 -6.86 11.01 -2.59
CA VAL A 240 -6.07 9.79 -2.81
C VAL A 240 -5.64 9.67 -4.28
N ALA A 241 -6.54 9.95 -5.22
CA ALA A 241 -6.29 9.81 -6.66
C ALA A 241 -5.20 10.78 -7.16
N LYS A 242 -5.21 12.04 -6.69
CA LYS A 242 -4.25 13.06 -7.13
C LYS A 242 -2.79 12.72 -6.83
N PRO A 243 -2.40 12.33 -5.61
CA PRO A 243 -1.04 11.87 -5.30
C PRO A 243 -0.62 10.67 -6.14
N LEU A 244 -1.53 9.69 -6.33
CA LEU A 244 -1.25 8.50 -7.13
C LEU A 244 -0.99 8.82 -8.60
N VAL A 245 -1.77 9.72 -9.21
CA VAL A 245 -1.51 10.18 -10.58
C VAL A 245 -0.15 10.86 -10.67
N GLY A 246 0.26 11.66 -9.69
CA GLY A 246 1.58 12.28 -9.63
C GLY A 246 2.73 11.26 -9.61
N SER A 247 2.52 10.12 -8.97
CA SER A 247 3.54 9.04 -8.92
C SER A 247 3.75 8.32 -10.26
N LEU A 248 2.82 8.47 -11.23
CA LEU A 248 2.92 7.84 -12.54
C LEU A 248 3.80 8.61 -13.55
N LEU A 249 4.25 9.81 -13.19
CA LEU A 249 5.05 10.66 -14.09
C LEU A 249 6.41 10.09 -14.40
N HIS A 250 6.90 9.16 -13.59
CA HIS A 250 8.23 8.56 -13.70
C HIS A 250 8.13 7.06 -13.88
N GLU A 251 9.20 6.46 -14.41
CA GLU A 251 9.37 5.02 -14.37
C GLU A 251 9.64 4.58 -12.91
N VAL A 252 8.95 3.52 -12.49
CA VAL A 252 9.09 2.95 -11.14
C VAL A 252 9.27 1.43 -11.27
N VAL A 253 10.53 1.06 -11.48
CA VAL A 253 11.00 -0.32 -11.66
C VAL A 253 12.08 -0.59 -10.61
N CYS A 254 12.06 -1.75 -10.00
CA CYS A 254 13.06 -2.16 -9.01
C CYS A 254 14.46 -2.15 -9.63
N THR A 255 15.40 -1.61 -8.90
CA THR A 255 16.82 -1.55 -9.27
C THR A 255 17.62 -2.69 -8.64
N GLU A 256 17.07 -3.31 -7.60
CA GLU A 256 17.66 -4.43 -6.88
C GLU A 256 16.56 -5.40 -6.37
N ARG A 257 16.95 -6.54 -5.87
CA ARG A 257 16.10 -7.57 -5.24
C ARG A 257 16.78 -8.23 -4.04
N ASP A 258 17.63 -7.48 -3.37
CA ASP A 258 18.48 -7.98 -2.28
C ASP A 258 17.66 -8.59 -1.13
N ILE A 259 16.40 -8.18 -0.96
CA ILE A 259 15.53 -8.72 0.08
C ILE A 259 15.29 -10.22 -0.13
N ASP A 260 15.16 -10.68 -1.38
CA ASP A 260 14.92 -12.09 -1.69
C ASP A 260 16.06 -13.00 -1.22
N ASP A 261 17.30 -12.50 -1.28
CA ASP A 261 18.50 -13.21 -0.81
C ASP A 261 18.56 -13.30 0.73
N LEU A 262 17.90 -12.38 1.43
CA LEU A 262 17.92 -12.29 2.88
C LEU A 262 16.77 -13.06 3.56
N VAL A 263 15.56 -12.98 2.99
CA VAL A 263 14.36 -13.55 3.62
C VAL A 263 13.69 -14.64 2.77
N GLY A 264 14.19 -14.88 1.56
CA GLY A 264 13.62 -15.83 0.60
C GLY A 264 12.41 -15.24 -0.16
N SER A 265 12.22 -15.76 -1.37
CA SER A 265 11.04 -15.46 -2.18
C SER A 265 9.78 -16.14 -1.61
N PRO A 266 8.58 -15.67 -1.96
CA PRO A 266 7.34 -16.34 -1.57
C PRO A 266 7.38 -17.85 -1.88
N PRO A 267 6.89 -18.75 -1.01
CA PRO A 267 7.03 -20.21 -1.18
C PRO A 267 6.49 -20.76 -2.50
N GLN A 268 5.49 -20.08 -3.09
CA GLN A 268 4.89 -20.45 -4.39
C GLN A 268 5.43 -19.61 -5.54
N GLY A 269 6.53 -18.89 -5.34
CA GLY A 269 7.04 -17.86 -6.24
C GLY A 269 6.18 -16.59 -6.24
N TYR A 270 6.69 -15.54 -6.87
CA TYR A 270 5.94 -14.31 -7.09
C TYR A 270 4.78 -14.51 -8.07
N LEU A 271 3.64 -13.91 -7.78
CA LEU A 271 2.51 -13.87 -8.73
C LEU A 271 2.84 -12.92 -9.88
N ASP A 272 2.59 -13.38 -11.09
CA ASP A 272 2.56 -12.51 -12.25
C ASP A 272 1.34 -11.58 -12.22
N TYR A 273 1.36 -10.57 -13.08
CA TYR A 273 0.30 -9.57 -13.16
C TYR A 273 -1.07 -10.21 -13.45
N ASP A 274 -1.13 -11.15 -14.41
CA ASP A 274 -2.39 -11.74 -14.83
C ASP A 274 -3.03 -12.54 -13.70
N ARG A 275 -2.24 -13.30 -12.97
CA ARG A 275 -2.72 -14.07 -11.81
C ARG A 275 -3.13 -13.17 -10.66
N ALA A 276 -2.32 -12.13 -10.32
CA ALA A 276 -2.65 -11.19 -9.26
C ALA A 276 -3.98 -10.46 -9.53
N VAL A 277 -4.22 -10.04 -10.78
CA VAL A 277 -5.49 -9.42 -11.20
C VAL A 277 -6.65 -10.42 -11.15
N ALA A 278 -6.45 -11.66 -11.62
CA ALA A 278 -7.48 -12.69 -11.58
C ALA A 278 -7.90 -13.00 -10.14
N ASP A 279 -6.95 -13.15 -9.22
CA ASP A 279 -7.22 -13.40 -7.80
C ASP A 279 -7.96 -12.22 -7.14
N ALA A 280 -7.59 -10.97 -7.49
CA ALA A 280 -8.30 -9.79 -7.01
C ALA A 280 -9.73 -9.66 -7.56
N LEU A 281 -9.97 -10.10 -8.79
CA LEU A 281 -11.31 -10.08 -9.41
C LEU A 281 -12.18 -11.26 -8.97
N ALA A 282 -11.61 -12.41 -8.63
CA ALA A 282 -12.35 -13.58 -8.16
C ALA A 282 -13.13 -13.32 -6.86
N GLY A 283 -12.82 -12.22 -6.18
CA GLY A 283 -13.46 -11.79 -4.94
C GLY A 283 -14.73 -10.95 -5.09
N ASP A 284 -15.39 -10.89 -6.25
CA ASP A 284 -16.66 -10.12 -6.43
C ASP A 284 -17.83 -10.61 -5.54
N GLY A 285 -17.63 -11.67 -4.76
CA GLY A 285 -18.47 -12.02 -3.66
C GLY A 285 -17.93 -11.44 -2.36
N VAL A 286 -18.61 -10.42 -1.82
CA VAL A 286 -18.34 -9.94 -0.46
C VAL A 286 -18.50 -11.12 0.49
N ASP A 287 -17.39 -11.75 0.87
CA ASP A 287 -17.39 -12.70 1.98
C ASP A 287 -17.47 -11.87 3.28
N PRO A 288 -18.59 -11.91 4.00
CA PRO A 288 -18.79 -11.04 5.15
C PRO A 288 -17.82 -11.34 6.30
N ARG A 289 -17.25 -12.54 6.38
CA ARG A 289 -16.31 -12.93 7.45
C ARG A 289 -15.47 -14.14 7.03
N PRO A 290 -14.34 -13.92 6.33
CA PRO A 290 -13.43 -15.02 6.08
C PRO A 290 -12.89 -15.55 7.42
N GLU A 291 -12.82 -16.89 7.56
CA GLU A 291 -12.12 -17.51 8.67
C GLU A 291 -10.69 -16.98 8.76
N PRO A 292 -10.15 -16.73 9.96
CA PRO A 292 -8.76 -16.33 10.13
C PRO A 292 -7.82 -17.29 9.41
N GLY A 293 -6.90 -16.78 8.62
CA GLY A 293 -5.91 -17.56 7.87
C GLY A 293 -6.40 -18.13 6.52
N THR A 294 -7.71 -18.09 6.22
CA THR A 294 -8.25 -18.62 4.95
C THR A 294 -8.55 -17.55 3.91
N ALA A 295 -8.59 -16.27 4.32
CA ALA A 295 -8.88 -15.17 3.40
C ALA A 295 -7.72 -14.92 2.44
N ASP A 296 -8.02 -14.96 1.15
CA ASP A 296 -7.10 -14.42 0.16
C ASP A 296 -6.97 -12.90 0.37
N PRO A 297 -5.76 -12.37 0.63
CA PRO A 297 -5.55 -10.94 0.87
C PRO A 297 -5.91 -10.07 -0.34
N ALA A 298 -6.00 -10.65 -1.54
CA ALA A 298 -6.42 -9.95 -2.74
C ALA A 298 -7.93 -9.68 -2.80
N ARG A 299 -8.75 -10.38 -1.99
CA ARG A 299 -10.21 -10.30 -2.06
C ARG A 299 -10.79 -9.09 -1.33
N ILE A 300 -11.87 -8.56 -1.88
CA ILE A 300 -12.74 -7.57 -1.22
C ILE A 300 -13.38 -8.17 0.04
N THR A 301 -13.42 -7.38 1.10
CA THR A 301 -14.14 -7.69 2.33
C THR A 301 -15.22 -6.65 2.62
N ALA A 302 -16.22 -6.98 3.44
CA ALA A 302 -17.24 -6.02 3.89
C ALA A 302 -16.64 -4.83 4.68
N ALA A 303 -15.41 -4.96 5.14
CA ALA A 303 -14.70 -3.93 5.90
C ALA A 303 -13.88 -2.98 5.01
N ASP A 304 -13.82 -3.22 3.70
CA ASP A 304 -13.17 -2.32 2.76
C ASP A 304 -14.02 -1.06 2.54
N PRO A 305 -13.42 0.07 2.14
CA PRO A 305 -14.15 1.29 1.82
C PRO A 305 -15.18 1.07 0.71
N ASP A 306 -16.28 1.83 0.74
CA ASP A 306 -17.34 1.75 -0.28
C ASP A 306 -16.81 1.93 -1.72
N TRP A 307 -15.81 2.81 -1.90
CA TRP A 307 -15.18 3.05 -3.21
C TRP A 307 -14.34 1.86 -3.71
N ALA A 308 -13.92 0.97 -2.80
CA ALA A 308 -13.23 -0.29 -3.10
C ALA A 308 -14.21 -1.47 -3.23
N GLY A 309 -15.50 -1.24 -3.04
CA GLY A 309 -16.54 -2.27 -3.16
C GLY A 309 -16.97 -2.89 -1.84
N GLY A 310 -16.48 -2.40 -0.69
CA GLY A 310 -17.01 -2.75 0.63
C GLY A 310 -18.48 -2.31 0.75
N ARG A 311 -19.30 -3.07 1.49
CA ARG A 311 -20.69 -2.70 1.76
C ARG A 311 -20.83 -2.20 3.18
N ARG A 312 -21.37 -1.00 3.36
CA ARG A 312 -21.90 -0.60 4.67
C ARG A 312 -23.07 -1.49 5.05
N PRO A 313 -23.17 -1.96 6.31
CA PRO A 313 -24.41 -2.56 6.80
C PRO A 313 -25.54 -1.54 6.56
N ARG A 314 -26.63 -1.96 5.91
CA ARG A 314 -27.83 -1.12 5.78
C ARG A 314 -28.35 -0.84 7.18
N GLY A 315 -28.18 0.37 7.70
CA GLY A 315 -28.78 0.79 8.95
C GLY A 315 -27.99 1.69 9.88
N GLN A 316 -26.85 2.26 9.46
CA GLN A 316 -26.18 3.35 10.20
C GLN A 316 -26.07 4.56 9.29
N SER A 317 -27.11 5.39 9.31
CA SER A 317 -27.13 6.76 8.81
C SER A 317 -26.90 7.71 9.98
#